data_fdd4b65f167ba021489e1ebebba01865
#
_entry.id   fdd4b65f167ba021489e1ebebba01865
#
_cell.length_a   1.000
_cell.length_b   1.000
_cell.length_c   1.000
_cell.angle_alpha   90.00
_cell.angle_beta   90.00
_cell.angle_gamma   90.00
#
_symmetry.space_group_name_H-M   'P 1'
#
loop_
_entity.id
_entity.type
_entity.pdbx_description
1 polymer ?
#
loop_
_entity_poly.entity_id
_entity_poly.type
_entity_poly.pdbx_seq_one_letter_code
_entity_poly.pdbx_strand_id
1 'polypeptide(L)'
;MTPLEVFESVTSGSMSALNGAATCRKMMSAWEAAYKGIQDLILSEINTYGKEKPLLYGCTFATGSTGNRYDYSQDDQYARIEDELKNRKKLLDVACKSGKIVIDDETGEEIHPLPIKSMSTTTILVSIKENEFAKGITQMVYKTGMEDL
;
A
#
# COMPACT_ATOMS: atom_id res chain seq x y z
N MET A 1 -11.57 -1.07 -22.84
CA MET A 1 -11.47 -2.50 -22.40
C MET A 1 -12.00 -2.58 -20.97
N THR A 2 -12.96 -3.44 -20.75
CA THR A 2 -13.56 -3.69 -19.42
C THR A 2 -12.84 -4.82 -18.72
N PRO A 3 -12.98 -4.97 -17.38
CA PRO A 3 -12.42 -6.12 -16.66
C PRO A 3 -12.88 -7.48 -17.22
N LEU A 4 -14.14 -7.57 -17.64
CA LEU A 4 -14.68 -8.78 -18.25
C LEU A 4 -14.01 -9.11 -19.59
N GLU A 5 -13.82 -8.10 -20.44
CA GLU A 5 -13.14 -8.28 -21.74
C GLU A 5 -11.69 -8.76 -21.56
N VAL A 6 -10.97 -8.27 -20.54
CA VAL A 6 -9.63 -8.77 -20.21
C VAL A 6 -9.70 -10.24 -19.77
N PHE A 7 -10.60 -10.58 -18.86
CA PHE A 7 -10.78 -11.94 -18.39
C PHE A 7 -11.11 -12.92 -19.53
N GLU A 8 -12.08 -12.57 -20.37
CA GLU A 8 -12.49 -13.39 -21.51
C GLU A 8 -11.37 -13.55 -22.55
N SER A 9 -10.62 -12.47 -22.83
CA SER A 9 -9.50 -12.51 -23.76
C SER A 9 -8.35 -13.40 -23.28
N VAL A 10 -8.08 -13.41 -22.00
CA VAL A 10 -7.04 -14.27 -21.41
C VAL A 10 -7.52 -15.73 -21.38
N THR A 11 -8.74 -15.99 -20.95
CA THR A 11 -9.29 -17.36 -20.84
C THR A 11 -9.52 -18.02 -22.20
N SER A 12 -9.86 -17.25 -23.22
CA SER A 12 -9.98 -17.73 -24.61
C SER A 12 -8.63 -17.89 -25.33
N GLY A 13 -7.55 -17.39 -24.74
CA GLY A 13 -6.21 -17.43 -25.34
C GLY A 13 -5.94 -16.35 -26.38
N SER A 14 -6.86 -15.40 -26.60
CA SER A 14 -6.65 -14.26 -27.51
C SER A 14 -5.69 -13.20 -26.94
N MET A 15 -5.46 -13.23 -25.63
CA MET A 15 -4.51 -12.38 -24.92
C MET A 15 -3.63 -13.26 -24.01
N SER A 16 -2.32 -12.97 -23.95
CA SER A 16 -1.46 -13.68 -23.00
C SER A 16 -1.79 -13.29 -21.55
N ALA A 17 -1.59 -14.20 -20.60
CA ALA A 17 -1.83 -13.96 -19.19
C ALA A 17 -0.98 -12.78 -18.65
N LEU A 18 0.27 -12.63 -19.12
CA LEU A 18 1.12 -11.51 -18.71
C LEU A 18 0.63 -10.17 -19.25
N ASN A 19 0.10 -10.13 -20.47
CA ASN A 19 -0.54 -8.92 -21.00
C ASN A 19 -1.82 -8.59 -20.24
N GLY A 20 -2.64 -9.58 -19.90
CA GLY A 20 -3.81 -9.41 -19.05
C GLY A 20 -3.45 -8.84 -17.68
N ALA A 21 -2.43 -9.39 -17.01
CA ALA A 21 -1.95 -8.92 -15.72
C ALA A 21 -1.44 -7.47 -15.78
N ALA A 22 -0.65 -7.13 -16.80
CA ALA A 22 -0.17 -5.77 -17.01
C ALA A 22 -1.32 -4.78 -17.24
N THR A 23 -2.28 -5.15 -18.08
CA THR A 23 -3.46 -4.34 -18.36
C THR A 23 -4.29 -4.08 -17.10
N CYS A 24 -4.59 -5.12 -16.31
CA CYS A 24 -5.30 -4.97 -15.04
C CYS A 24 -4.59 -4.02 -14.08
N ARG A 25 -3.28 -4.17 -13.88
CA ARG A 25 -2.50 -3.30 -12.97
C ARG A 25 -2.50 -1.85 -13.44
N LYS A 26 -2.32 -1.60 -14.72
CA LYS A 26 -2.36 -0.25 -15.29
C LYS A 26 -3.72 0.41 -15.13
N MET A 27 -4.81 -0.33 -15.38
CA MET A 27 -6.17 0.16 -15.19
C MET A 27 -6.45 0.47 -13.73
N MET A 28 -6.10 -0.42 -12.80
CA MET A 28 -6.24 -0.17 -11.36
C MET A 28 -5.50 1.09 -10.93
N SER A 29 -4.25 1.25 -11.34
CA SER A 29 -3.44 2.43 -11.03
C SER A 29 -4.04 3.72 -11.60
N ALA A 30 -4.60 3.68 -12.80
CA ALA A 30 -5.28 4.83 -13.41
C ALA A 30 -6.55 5.22 -12.65
N TRP A 31 -7.34 4.24 -12.23
CA TRP A 31 -8.54 4.47 -11.40
C TRP A 31 -8.19 5.03 -10.03
N GLU A 32 -7.13 4.53 -9.39
CA GLU A 32 -6.64 5.09 -8.12
C GLU A 32 -6.20 6.56 -8.27
N ALA A 33 -5.50 6.89 -9.35
CA ALA A 33 -5.09 8.27 -9.64
C ALA A 33 -6.29 9.19 -9.86
N ALA A 34 -7.29 8.73 -10.63
CA ALA A 34 -8.52 9.48 -10.84
C ALA A 34 -9.30 9.70 -9.52
N TYR A 35 -9.43 8.65 -8.72
CA TYR A 35 -10.10 8.72 -7.41
C TYR A 35 -9.40 9.73 -6.48
N LYS A 36 -8.07 9.67 -6.39
CA LYS A 36 -7.29 10.65 -5.60
C LYS A 36 -7.49 12.08 -6.10
N GLY A 37 -7.56 12.27 -7.42
CA GLY A 37 -7.76 13.60 -8.01
C GLY A 37 -9.11 14.25 -7.70
N ILE A 38 -10.12 13.45 -7.33
CA ILE A 38 -11.46 13.96 -7.01
C ILE A 38 -11.80 13.88 -5.52
N GLN A 39 -10.87 13.49 -4.66
CA GLN A 39 -11.15 13.28 -3.22
C GLN A 39 -11.72 14.50 -2.52
N ASP A 40 -11.21 15.68 -2.80
CA ASP A 40 -11.67 16.93 -2.16
C ASP A 40 -13.11 17.26 -2.60
N LEU A 41 -13.45 16.99 -3.85
CA LEU A 41 -14.81 17.15 -4.38
C LEU A 41 -15.76 16.13 -3.72
N ILE A 42 -15.33 14.89 -3.54
CA ILE A 42 -16.10 13.85 -2.82
C ILE A 42 -16.37 14.27 -1.39
N LEU A 43 -15.35 14.74 -0.66
CA LEU A 43 -15.50 15.21 0.72
C LEU A 43 -16.45 16.39 0.82
N SER A 44 -16.34 17.34 -0.09
CA SER A 44 -17.24 18.50 -0.17
C SER A 44 -18.71 18.07 -0.37
N GLU A 45 -18.94 17.13 -1.26
CA GLU A 45 -20.28 16.61 -1.53
C GLU A 45 -20.84 15.80 -0.36
N ILE A 46 -20.05 14.92 0.24
CA ILE A 46 -20.48 14.15 1.43
C ILE A 46 -20.88 15.09 2.58
N ASN A 47 -20.14 16.16 2.78
CA ASN A 47 -20.42 17.13 3.85
C ASN A 47 -21.79 17.83 3.68
N THR A 48 -22.36 17.88 2.47
CA THR A 48 -23.70 18.42 2.27
C THR A 48 -24.80 17.57 2.90
N TYR A 49 -24.54 16.29 3.15
CA TYR A 49 -25.48 15.36 3.81
C TYR A 49 -25.42 15.39 5.35
N GLY A 50 -24.49 16.14 5.94
CA GLY A 50 -24.34 16.28 7.37
C GLY A 50 -23.96 14.94 8.04
N LYS A 51 -24.80 14.49 8.99
CA LYS A 51 -24.59 13.22 9.71
C LYS A 51 -25.17 12.00 9.00
N GLU A 52 -25.90 12.20 7.94
CA GLU A 52 -26.50 11.11 7.16
C GLU A 52 -25.43 10.38 6.35
N LYS A 53 -25.64 9.09 6.17
CA LYS A 53 -24.80 8.25 5.30
C LYS A 53 -25.59 7.95 4.03
N PRO A 54 -25.47 8.77 2.97
CA PRO A 54 -26.27 8.57 1.78
C PRO A 54 -25.94 7.23 1.12
N LEU A 55 -26.99 6.56 0.64
CA LEU A 55 -26.89 5.39 -0.23
C LEU A 55 -27.20 5.84 -1.67
N LEU A 56 -26.16 6.01 -2.47
CA LEU A 56 -26.22 6.49 -3.85
C LEU A 56 -25.36 5.60 -4.75
N TYR A 57 -25.82 5.37 -5.96
CA TYR A 57 -25.06 4.58 -6.96
C TYR A 57 -24.62 3.20 -6.45
N GLY A 58 -25.42 2.56 -5.61
CA GLY A 58 -25.09 1.27 -5.00
C GLY A 58 -24.01 1.32 -3.91
N CYS A 59 -23.63 2.52 -3.46
CA CYS A 59 -22.58 2.73 -2.44
C CYS A 59 -23.11 3.57 -1.27
N THR A 60 -22.62 3.28 -0.08
CA THR A 60 -22.83 4.12 1.10
C THR A 60 -21.60 4.99 1.32
N PHE A 61 -21.79 6.27 1.56
CA PHE A 61 -20.71 7.22 1.75
C PHE A 61 -20.66 7.71 3.20
N ALA A 62 -19.46 7.79 3.77
CA ALA A 62 -19.21 8.31 5.09
C ALA A 62 -17.79 8.88 5.18
N THR A 63 -17.58 9.86 6.05
CA THR A 63 -16.26 10.33 6.41
C THR A 63 -15.75 9.59 7.64
N GLY A 64 -14.46 9.28 7.66
CA GLY A 64 -13.76 8.76 8.82
C GLY A 64 -12.64 9.70 9.24
N SER A 65 -12.21 9.61 10.49
CA SER A 65 -11.01 10.29 10.97
C SER A 65 -9.95 9.26 11.32
N THR A 66 -8.71 9.52 10.91
CA THR A 66 -7.56 8.72 11.34
C THR A 66 -7.11 9.06 12.76
N GLY A 67 -7.70 10.10 13.37
CA GLY A 67 -7.25 10.65 14.64
C GLY A 67 -5.94 11.43 14.53
N ASN A 68 -5.54 12.02 15.64
CA ASN A 68 -4.24 12.67 15.73
C ASN A 68 -3.13 11.63 15.81
N ARG A 69 -2.00 11.93 15.17
CA ARG A 69 -0.78 11.14 15.31
C ARG A 69 0.18 11.89 16.22
N TYR A 70 0.75 11.17 17.17
CA TYR A 70 1.74 11.70 18.09
C TYR A 70 3.12 11.14 17.73
N ASP A 71 4.13 11.99 17.86
CA ASP A 71 5.52 11.59 17.68
C ASP A 71 6.08 11.04 19.00
N TYR A 72 5.94 9.75 19.21
CA TYR A 72 6.42 9.08 20.42
C TYR A 72 7.94 9.08 20.54
N SER A 73 8.68 9.35 19.44
CA SER A 73 10.14 9.44 19.48
C SER A 73 10.65 10.64 20.29
N GLN A 74 9.76 11.61 20.61
CA GLN A 74 10.06 12.71 21.53
C GLN A 74 10.23 12.26 22.98
N ASP A 75 9.75 11.06 23.33
CA ASP A 75 9.99 10.46 24.65
C ASP A 75 11.27 9.61 24.60
N ASP A 76 12.27 10.00 25.40
CA ASP A 76 13.57 9.36 25.39
C ASP A 76 13.52 7.89 25.77
N GLN A 77 12.63 7.51 26.67
CA GLN A 77 12.47 6.13 27.09
C GLN A 77 11.84 5.29 26.00
N TYR A 78 10.81 5.83 25.33
CA TYR A 78 10.21 5.18 24.18
C TYR A 78 11.22 4.95 23.04
N ALA A 79 11.98 5.98 22.70
CA ALA A 79 13.02 5.91 21.66
C ALA A 79 14.07 4.84 21.97
N ARG A 80 14.52 4.76 23.24
CA ARG A 80 15.48 3.74 23.69
C ARG A 80 14.90 2.33 23.54
N ILE A 81 13.68 2.10 24.00
CA ILE A 81 13.02 0.78 23.91
C ILE A 81 12.81 0.40 22.43
N GLU A 82 12.43 1.35 21.59
CA GLU A 82 12.27 1.11 20.16
C GLU A 82 13.60 0.70 19.50
N ASP A 83 14.71 1.33 19.86
CA ASP A 83 16.04 0.98 19.36
C ASP A 83 16.48 -0.40 19.84
N GLU A 84 16.27 -0.72 21.11
CA GLU A 84 16.53 -2.04 21.67
C GLU A 84 15.73 -3.13 20.93
N LEU A 85 14.45 -2.86 20.66
CA LEU A 85 13.58 -3.76 19.88
C LEU A 85 14.08 -3.96 18.46
N LYS A 86 14.49 -2.88 17.79
CA LYS A 86 15.04 -2.94 16.42
C LYS A 86 16.33 -3.76 16.37
N ASN A 87 17.22 -3.58 17.34
CA ASN A 87 18.47 -4.34 17.44
C ASN A 87 18.21 -5.83 17.70
N ARG A 88 17.30 -6.14 18.63
CA ARG A 88 16.88 -7.52 18.90
C ARG A 88 16.31 -8.19 17.66
N LYS A 89 15.43 -7.48 16.92
CA LYS A 89 14.86 -7.98 15.67
C LYS A 89 15.92 -8.28 14.62
N LYS A 90 16.93 -7.41 14.45
CA LYS A 90 18.04 -7.65 13.51
C LYS A 90 18.81 -8.92 13.85
N LEU A 91 19.15 -9.13 15.14
CA LEU A 91 19.86 -10.33 15.59
C LEU A 91 19.04 -11.60 15.36
N LEU A 92 17.75 -11.56 15.69
CA LEU A 92 16.83 -12.66 15.42
C LEU A 92 16.68 -12.96 13.93
N ASP A 93 16.60 -11.93 13.08
CA ASP A 93 16.52 -12.10 11.63
C ASP A 93 17.77 -12.82 11.07
N VAL A 94 18.96 -12.44 11.57
CA VAL A 94 20.23 -13.11 11.19
C VAL A 94 20.25 -14.56 11.66
N ALA A 95 19.88 -14.83 12.93
CA ALA A 95 19.81 -16.17 13.48
C ALA A 95 18.82 -17.07 12.72
N CYS A 96 17.62 -16.55 12.45
CA CYS A 96 16.58 -17.28 11.71
C CYS A 96 16.98 -17.59 10.26
N LYS A 97 17.58 -16.63 9.55
CA LYS A 97 18.02 -16.80 8.16
C LYS A 97 19.21 -17.76 8.03
N SER A 98 20.15 -17.69 8.98
CA SER A 98 21.33 -18.57 8.99
C SER A 98 21.07 -19.95 9.58
N GLY A 99 20.02 -20.09 10.39
CA GLY A 99 19.75 -21.30 11.17
C GLY A 99 20.77 -21.55 12.28
N LYS A 100 21.58 -20.55 12.66
CA LYS A 100 22.66 -20.64 13.64
C LYS A 100 22.44 -19.66 14.78
N ILE A 101 23.02 -20.01 15.96
CA ILE A 101 23.09 -19.10 17.11
C ILE A 101 23.94 -17.90 16.74
N VAL A 102 23.45 -16.71 17.06
CA VAL A 102 24.17 -15.43 16.93
C VAL A 102 24.45 -14.89 18.32
N ILE A 103 25.66 -14.37 18.54
CA ILE A 103 26.02 -13.74 19.79
C ILE A 103 25.80 -12.24 19.69
N ASP A 104 25.09 -11.68 20.67
CA ASP A 104 24.99 -10.24 20.81
C ASP A 104 26.33 -9.71 21.36
N ASP A 105 27.04 -8.93 20.53
CA ASP A 105 28.37 -8.41 20.87
C ASP A 105 28.37 -7.46 22.07
N GLU A 106 27.22 -6.80 22.34
CA GLU A 106 27.10 -5.86 23.46
C GLU A 106 26.84 -6.56 24.80
N THR A 107 26.01 -7.61 24.79
CA THR A 107 25.54 -8.27 25.99
C THR A 107 26.15 -9.67 26.21
N GLY A 108 26.71 -10.26 25.16
CA GLY A 108 27.19 -11.65 25.14
C GLY A 108 26.08 -12.70 25.15
N GLU A 109 24.82 -12.27 24.97
CA GLU A 109 23.65 -13.15 24.93
C GLU A 109 23.62 -13.99 23.66
N GLU A 110 23.24 -15.27 23.81
CA GLU A 110 23.00 -16.17 22.68
C GLU A 110 21.60 -15.96 22.11
N ILE A 111 21.54 -15.62 20.83
CA ILE A 111 20.30 -15.43 20.07
C ILE A 111 20.05 -16.67 19.24
N HIS A 112 19.03 -17.43 19.59
CA HIS A 112 18.67 -18.67 18.93
C HIS A 112 17.68 -18.42 17.77
N PRO A 113 17.79 -19.18 16.65
CA PRO A 113 16.82 -19.12 15.58
C PRO A 113 15.43 -19.55 16.08
N LEU A 114 14.40 -18.84 15.61
CA LEU A 114 13.01 -19.15 15.93
C LEU A 114 12.40 -20.11 14.89
N PRO A 115 11.35 -20.89 15.28
CA PRO A 115 10.65 -21.74 14.34
C PRO A 115 9.91 -20.88 13.28
N ILE A 116 9.77 -21.45 12.09
CA ILE A 116 9.02 -20.81 10.99
C ILE A 116 7.54 -20.74 11.39
N LYS A 117 6.99 -19.51 11.41
CA LYS A 117 5.56 -19.28 11.66
C LYS A 117 4.70 -19.55 10.42
N SER A 118 5.22 -19.16 9.24
CA SER A 118 4.56 -19.38 7.96
C SER A 118 5.60 -19.59 6.87
N MET A 119 5.33 -20.52 5.97
CA MET A 119 6.20 -20.76 4.80
C MET A 119 6.09 -19.58 3.82
N SER A 120 7.19 -19.31 3.12
CA SER A 120 7.16 -18.34 2.01
C SER A 120 6.26 -18.85 0.88
N THR A 121 5.52 -17.95 0.26
CA THR A 121 4.70 -18.23 -0.91
C THR A 121 5.18 -17.40 -2.09
N THR A 122 4.98 -17.90 -3.30
CA THR A 122 5.27 -17.14 -4.51
C THR A 122 4.21 -16.06 -4.71
N THR A 123 4.65 -14.83 -4.90
CA THR A 123 3.79 -13.68 -5.20
C THR A 123 4.04 -13.17 -6.59
N ILE A 124 3.01 -12.57 -7.19
CA ILE A 124 3.12 -11.93 -8.50
C ILE A 124 3.42 -10.45 -8.28
N LEU A 125 4.53 -9.98 -8.85
CA LEU A 125 4.95 -8.59 -8.81
C LEU A 125 4.86 -8.00 -10.22
N VAL A 126 4.08 -6.92 -10.37
CA VAL A 126 3.95 -6.19 -11.63
C VAL A 126 4.36 -4.75 -11.41
N SER A 127 5.42 -4.31 -12.08
CA SER A 127 5.91 -2.93 -12.04
C SER A 127 5.47 -2.19 -13.30
N ILE A 128 4.78 -1.06 -13.11
CA ILE A 128 4.31 -0.21 -14.20
C ILE A 128 5.44 0.75 -14.57
N LYS A 129 5.87 0.73 -15.85
CA LYS A 129 6.83 1.69 -16.40
C LYS A 129 6.14 2.80 -17.20
N GLU A 130 5.13 2.43 -17.96
CA GLU A 130 4.29 3.35 -18.74
C GLU A 130 2.84 2.97 -18.53
N ASN A 131 1.96 3.97 -18.38
CA ASN A 131 0.54 3.75 -18.18
C ASN A 131 -0.29 4.65 -19.11
N GLU A 132 -0.68 4.11 -20.24
CA GLU A 132 -1.52 4.78 -21.24
C GLU A 132 -2.91 5.16 -20.71
N PHE A 133 -3.46 4.43 -19.74
CA PHE A 133 -4.77 4.72 -19.14
C PHE A 133 -4.73 5.90 -18.17
N ALA A 134 -3.56 6.25 -17.64
CA ALA A 134 -3.36 7.38 -16.73
C ALA A 134 -2.86 8.65 -17.42
N LYS A 135 -2.68 8.64 -18.74
CA LYS A 135 -2.27 9.81 -19.51
C LYS A 135 -3.29 10.95 -19.34
N GLY A 136 -2.79 12.12 -18.98
CA GLY A 136 -3.63 13.32 -18.72
C GLY A 136 -4.06 13.47 -17.25
N ILE A 137 -4.28 12.40 -16.51
CA ILE A 137 -4.66 12.46 -15.09
C ILE A 137 -3.51 13.02 -14.25
N THR A 138 -2.32 12.47 -14.42
CA THR A 138 -1.11 12.91 -13.71
C THR A 138 -0.74 14.36 -14.04
N GLN A 139 -0.96 14.82 -15.26
CA GLN A 139 -0.71 16.19 -15.68
C GLN A 139 -1.70 17.19 -15.08
N MET A 140 -2.96 16.81 -14.86
CA MET A 140 -3.96 17.64 -14.20
C MET A 140 -3.69 17.82 -12.71
N VAL A 141 -3.23 16.78 -12.01
CA VAL A 141 -2.86 16.84 -10.59
C VAL A 141 -1.65 17.76 -10.37
N TYR A 142 -0.67 17.75 -11.28
CA TYR A 142 0.48 18.66 -11.21
C TYR A 142 0.09 20.13 -11.49
N LYS A 143 -0.86 20.38 -12.39
CA LYS A 143 -1.32 21.76 -12.69
C LYS A 143 -2.09 22.38 -11.54
N THR A 144 -2.96 21.64 -10.87
CA THR A 144 -3.69 22.13 -9.68
C THR A 144 -2.77 22.36 -8.47
N GLY A 145 -1.70 21.60 -8.30
CA GLY A 145 -0.75 21.79 -7.21
C GLY A 145 0.25 22.95 -7.42
N MET A 146 0.33 23.53 -8.62
CA MET A 146 1.20 24.69 -8.92
C MET A 146 0.42 26.02 -8.93
N GLU A 147 -0.90 26.00 -8.97
CA GLU A 147 -1.72 27.23 -8.93
C GLU A 147 -2.00 27.72 -7.50
N ASP A 148 -1.72 26.89 -6.47
CA ASP A 148 -1.84 27.25 -5.05
C ASP A 148 -0.50 27.69 -4.41
N LEU A 149 0.51 27.94 -5.21
CA LEU A 149 1.79 28.56 -4.80
C LEU A 149 1.89 29.98 -5.33
#